data_6525e9809fda0d825c058e22db1339e2
#
_entry.id   6525e9809fda0d825c058e22db1339e2
#
_cell.length_a   1.000
_cell.length_b   1.000
_cell.length_c   1.000
_cell.angle_alpha   90.00
_cell.angle_beta   90.00
_cell.angle_gamma   90.00
#
_symmetry.space_group_name_H-M   'P 1'
#
loop_
_entity.id
_entity.type
_entity.pdbx_description
1 polymer ?
#
loop_
_entity_poly.entity_id
_entity_poly.type
_entity_poly.pdbx_seq_one_letter_code
_entity_poly.pdbx_strand_id
1 'polypeptide(L)'
;MVDDLHAALNAGAIAGPYVLVGHSLGGIEARLYAQRWPKEVVGMVLVDTSPAGEGLIDENQPGFDEVIGPESYAADMLHCAFLVENAPLDPSRPEYKGCSAALPSDTPAAFRKIAPQFFTAYYFADKVSLMSSVYTHRYDSVDHRRLGAMPLVVLSAEYSWGNSGTSKGVWFRRSYSKVWIAMHEALARLSSRGVHRVIKGSGHEIQLDKPQAVIDAVDEVLRQLHAGAKP
;
A
#
# COMPACT_ATOMS: atom_id res chain seq x y z
N MET A 1 -6.71 -0.66 13.40
CA MET A 1 -5.64 0.04 12.62
C MET A 1 -5.82 1.55 12.60
N VAL A 2 -6.84 2.15 11.95
CA VAL A 2 -6.95 3.64 11.92
C VAL A 2 -7.22 4.26 13.28
N ASP A 3 -7.91 3.57 14.18
CA ASP A 3 -8.08 4.01 15.58
C ASP A 3 -6.76 4.00 16.36
N ASP A 4 -5.91 3.02 16.08
CA ASP A 4 -4.59 2.92 16.71
C ASP A 4 -3.67 4.02 16.19
N LEU A 5 -3.73 4.31 14.87
CA LEU A 5 -3.00 5.45 14.29
C LEU A 5 -3.45 6.78 14.94
N HIS A 6 -4.76 7.00 15.06
CA HIS A 6 -5.27 8.19 15.70
C HIS A 6 -4.85 8.28 17.19
N ALA A 7 -4.91 7.17 17.91
CA ALA A 7 -4.44 7.11 19.31
C ALA A 7 -2.93 7.38 19.41
N ALA A 8 -2.13 6.85 18.49
CA ALA A 8 -0.69 7.07 18.45
C ALA A 8 -0.32 8.52 18.15
N LEU A 9 -1.01 9.16 17.19
CA LEU A 9 -0.83 10.60 16.90
C LEU A 9 -1.13 11.47 18.12
N ASN A 10 -2.24 11.18 18.81
CA ASN A 10 -2.61 11.89 20.02
C ASN A 10 -1.61 11.66 21.16
N ALA A 11 -1.19 10.42 21.39
CA ALA A 11 -0.21 10.09 22.42
C ALA A 11 1.18 10.70 22.13
N GLY A 12 1.53 10.82 20.85
CA GLY A 12 2.76 11.47 20.39
C GLY A 12 2.69 12.99 20.35
N ALA A 13 1.53 13.59 20.72
CA ALA A 13 1.26 15.03 20.61
C ALA A 13 1.55 15.59 19.19
N ILE A 14 1.32 14.78 18.17
CA ILE A 14 1.46 15.16 16.77
C ILE A 14 0.15 15.82 16.34
N ALA A 15 0.13 17.15 16.32
CA ALA A 15 -1.08 17.89 16.01
C ALA A 15 -1.36 17.94 14.51
N GLY A 16 -2.65 17.77 14.11
CA GLY A 16 -3.12 18.07 12.75
C GLY A 16 -3.23 19.57 12.47
N PRO A 17 -3.69 19.96 11.28
CA PRO A 17 -4.21 19.04 10.26
C PRO A 17 -3.10 18.31 9.49
N TYR A 18 -3.42 17.11 9.00
CA TYR A 18 -2.46 16.21 8.36
C TYR A 18 -2.55 16.23 6.83
N VAL A 19 -1.42 16.03 6.18
CA VAL A 19 -1.33 15.47 4.84
C VAL A 19 -0.95 13.99 4.99
N LEU A 20 -1.82 13.09 4.52
CA LEU A 20 -1.58 11.66 4.61
C LEU A 20 -0.95 11.15 3.32
N VAL A 21 0.08 10.31 3.47
CA VAL A 21 0.72 9.62 2.35
C VAL A 21 0.58 8.12 2.59
N GLY A 22 -0.18 7.43 1.73
CA GLY A 22 -0.46 6.01 1.88
C GLY A 22 0.01 5.21 0.67
N HIS A 23 0.85 4.20 0.90
CA HIS A 23 1.29 3.25 -0.11
C HIS A 23 0.52 1.93 0.04
N SER A 24 0.11 1.34 -1.07
CA SER A 24 -0.56 0.04 -1.07
C SER A 24 -1.79 0.03 -0.14
N LEU A 25 -1.89 -0.91 0.79
CA LEU A 25 -2.94 -0.96 1.82
C LEU A 25 -2.99 0.29 2.70
N GLY A 26 -1.86 0.95 2.94
CA GLY A 26 -1.81 2.22 3.67
C GLY A 26 -2.63 3.34 3.03
N GLY A 27 -2.91 3.24 1.73
CA GLY A 27 -3.81 4.18 1.07
C GLY A 27 -5.29 3.94 1.41
N ILE A 28 -5.69 2.70 1.69
CA ILE A 28 -7.01 2.39 2.25
C ILE A 28 -7.13 3.00 3.65
N GLU A 29 -6.11 2.79 4.48
CA GLU A 29 -6.07 3.32 5.84
C GLU A 29 -6.11 4.85 5.86
N ALA A 30 -5.37 5.52 4.98
CA ALA A 30 -5.39 6.97 4.84
C ALA A 30 -6.80 7.49 4.49
N ARG A 31 -7.50 6.80 3.58
CA ARG A 31 -8.89 7.15 3.20
C ARG A 31 -9.87 6.89 4.34
N LEU A 32 -9.74 5.77 5.04
CA LEU A 32 -10.55 5.46 6.23
C LEU A 32 -10.33 6.50 7.34
N TYR A 33 -9.08 6.89 7.57
CA TYR A 33 -8.76 7.94 8.52
C TYR A 33 -9.45 9.26 8.14
N ALA A 34 -9.32 9.68 6.89
CA ALA A 34 -9.96 10.90 6.40
C ALA A 34 -11.49 10.86 6.47
N GLN A 35 -12.11 9.68 6.33
CA GLN A 35 -13.56 9.52 6.53
C GLN A 35 -13.98 9.67 7.99
N ARG A 36 -13.16 9.17 8.91
CA ARG A 36 -13.49 9.13 10.33
C ARG A 36 -13.19 10.45 11.01
N TRP A 37 -12.09 11.10 10.62
CA TRP A 37 -11.67 12.41 11.12
C TRP A 37 -11.45 13.43 10.00
N PRO A 38 -12.53 13.81 9.29
CA PRO A 38 -12.39 14.63 8.07
C PRO A 38 -11.88 16.05 8.33
N LYS A 39 -11.93 16.53 9.56
CA LYS A 39 -11.39 17.85 9.96
C LYS A 39 -9.89 17.81 10.21
N GLU A 40 -9.32 16.63 10.38
CA GLU A 40 -7.90 16.44 10.67
C GLU A 40 -7.06 16.22 9.41
N VAL A 41 -7.68 15.95 8.26
CA VAL A 41 -6.98 15.67 7.01
C VAL A 41 -7.26 16.76 5.98
N VAL A 42 -6.20 17.42 5.52
CA VAL A 42 -6.29 18.54 4.58
C VAL A 42 -5.74 18.21 3.19
N GLY A 43 -5.04 17.10 3.04
CA GLY A 43 -4.50 16.64 1.76
C GLY A 43 -4.11 15.18 1.79
N MET A 44 -3.97 14.55 0.62
CA MET A 44 -3.62 13.13 0.54
C MET A 44 -2.79 12.83 -0.69
N VAL A 45 -1.80 11.93 -0.52
CA VAL A 45 -1.06 11.30 -1.62
C VAL A 45 -1.24 9.80 -1.50
N LEU A 46 -1.78 9.18 -2.55
CA LEU A 46 -1.98 7.74 -2.63
C LEU A 46 -0.95 7.15 -3.61
N VAL A 47 -0.09 6.27 -3.11
CA VAL A 47 1.04 5.71 -3.87
C VAL A 47 0.74 4.25 -4.17
N ASP A 48 0.40 3.95 -5.40
CA ASP A 48 0.01 2.62 -5.91
C ASP A 48 -0.90 1.86 -4.92
N THR A 49 -1.93 2.57 -4.47
CA THR A 49 -2.78 2.15 -3.36
C THR A 49 -3.71 1.01 -3.73
N SER A 50 -3.94 0.09 -2.82
CA SER A 50 -5.03 -0.87 -2.94
C SER A 50 -6.38 -0.14 -3.04
N PRO A 51 -7.16 -0.36 -4.10
CA PRO A 51 -8.51 0.16 -4.19
C PRO A 51 -9.47 -0.67 -3.32
N ALA A 52 -10.59 -0.11 -2.92
CA ALA A 52 -11.64 -0.93 -2.34
C ALA A 52 -12.19 -1.89 -3.40
N GLY A 53 -12.56 -3.09 -2.99
CA GLY A 53 -12.99 -4.13 -3.92
C GLY A 53 -11.84 -4.82 -4.68
N GLU A 54 -10.59 -4.60 -4.27
CA GLU A 54 -9.43 -5.30 -4.84
C GLU A 54 -9.64 -6.81 -4.84
N GLY A 55 -10.12 -7.40 -3.74
CA GLY A 55 -10.39 -8.83 -3.65
C GLY A 55 -11.35 -9.34 -4.72
N LEU A 56 -12.40 -8.57 -5.07
CA LEU A 56 -13.33 -8.93 -6.15
C LEU A 56 -12.67 -8.94 -7.53
N ILE A 57 -11.70 -8.07 -7.73
CA ILE A 57 -10.95 -8.01 -8.99
C ILE A 57 -10.02 -9.19 -9.08
N ASP A 58 -9.32 -9.46 -8.01
CA ASP A 58 -8.34 -10.52 -7.91
C ASP A 58 -8.99 -11.89 -8.14
N GLU A 59 -10.12 -12.18 -7.52
CA GLU A 59 -10.88 -13.41 -7.71
C GLU A 59 -11.35 -13.62 -9.16
N ASN A 60 -11.59 -12.55 -9.91
CA ASN A 60 -12.08 -12.60 -11.28
C ASN A 60 -10.95 -12.51 -12.33
N GLN A 61 -9.68 -12.39 -11.94
CA GLN A 61 -8.56 -12.37 -12.87
C GLN A 61 -8.02 -13.79 -13.10
N PRO A 62 -8.05 -14.30 -14.34
CA PRO A 62 -7.47 -15.61 -14.64
C PRO A 62 -5.99 -15.69 -14.25
N GLY A 63 -5.62 -16.67 -13.45
CA GLY A 63 -4.24 -16.91 -13.00
C GLY A 63 -3.85 -16.19 -11.71
N PHE A 64 -4.78 -15.48 -11.05
CA PHE A 64 -4.53 -14.85 -9.75
C PHE A 64 -4.15 -15.90 -8.69
N ASP A 65 -4.94 -16.97 -8.57
CA ASP A 65 -4.71 -18.05 -7.59
C ASP A 65 -3.36 -18.75 -7.80
N GLU A 66 -2.88 -18.84 -9.05
CA GLU A 66 -1.59 -19.46 -9.36
C GLU A 66 -0.39 -18.58 -8.99
N VAL A 67 -0.58 -17.27 -8.90
CA VAL A 67 0.50 -16.29 -8.74
C VAL A 67 0.52 -15.67 -7.34
N ILE A 68 -0.63 -15.38 -6.76
CA ILE A 68 -0.75 -14.62 -5.49
C ILE A 68 -1.89 -15.16 -4.61
N GLY A 69 -2.47 -16.32 -4.90
CA GLY A 69 -3.67 -16.81 -4.22
C GLY A 69 -3.64 -16.64 -2.70
N PRO A 70 -4.74 -16.16 -2.09
CA PRO A 70 -4.80 -15.84 -0.67
C PRO A 70 -4.47 -17.02 0.22
N GLU A 71 -4.78 -18.23 -0.21
CA GLU A 71 -4.49 -19.46 0.55
C GLU A 71 -2.98 -19.76 0.58
N SER A 72 -2.28 -19.60 -0.54
CA SER A 72 -0.83 -19.83 -0.59
C SER A 72 -0.08 -18.78 0.22
N TYR A 73 -0.47 -17.51 0.10
CA TYR A 73 0.13 -16.42 0.87
C TYR A 73 -0.10 -16.59 2.37
N ALA A 74 -1.33 -16.92 2.78
CA ALA A 74 -1.66 -17.15 4.19
C ALA A 74 -0.88 -18.34 4.76
N ALA A 75 -0.78 -19.45 4.01
CA ALA A 75 -0.02 -20.61 4.42
C ALA A 75 1.47 -20.30 4.59
N ASP A 76 2.07 -19.56 3.65
CA ASP A 76 3.46 -19.13 3.72
C ASP A 76 3.71 -18.21 4.93
N MET A 77 2.82 -17.26 5.19
CA MET A 77 2.95 -16.36 6.34
C MET A 77 2.79 -17.08 7.68
N LEU A 78 1.85 -18.04 7.77
CA LEU A 78 1.68 -18.87 8.98
C LEU A 78 2.89 -19.79 9.19
N HIS A 79 3.45 -20.35 8.11
CA HIS A 79 4.69 -21.13 8.19
C HIS A 79 5.84 -20.25 8.71
N CYS A 80 5.99 -19.05 8.19
CA CYS A 80 7.00 -18.09 8.67
C CYS A 80 6.79 -17.72 10.13
N ALA A 81 5.54 -17.49 10.56
CA ALA A 81 5.21 -17.22 11.96
C ALA A 81 5.68 -18.36 12.87
N PHE A 82 5.38 -19.60 12.49
CA PHE A 82 5.81 -20.79 13.23
C PHE A 82 7.32 -20.91 13.34
N LEU A 83 8.04 -20.67 12.25
CA LEU A 83 9.50 -20.74 12.23
C LEU A 83 10.13 -19.70 13.17
N VAL A 84 9.69 -18.45 13.11
CA VAL A 84 10.28 -17.36 13.91
C VAL A 84 9.87 -17.38 15.39
N GLU A 85 8.80 -18.07 15.74
CA GLU A 85 8.40 -18.32 17.12
C GLU A 85 9.41 -19.21 17.85
N ASN A 86 10.04 -20.13 17.11
CA ASN A 86 10.97 -21.13 17.67
C ASN A 86 12.44 -20.73 17.53
N ALA A 87 12.78 -19.85 16.58
CA ALA A 87 14.15 -19.33 16.41
C ALA A 87 14.12 -18.01 15.63
N PRO A 88 15.07 -17.07 15.89
CA PRO A 88 15.20 -15.84 15.10
C PRO A 88 15.32 -16.14 13.61
N LEU A 89 14.74 -15.27 12.78
CA LEU A 89 14.84 -15.39 11.33
C LEU A 89 16.30 -15.40 10.89
N ASP A 90 16.70 -16.47 10.22
CA ASP A 90 18.02 -16.62 9.61
C ASP A 90 17.89 -16.81 8.09
N PRO A 91 18.10 -15.74 7.29
CA PRO A 91 17.93 -15.79 5.84
C PRO A 91 18.88 -16.77 5.12
N SER A 92 19.94 -17.24 5.79
CA SER A 92 20.88 -18.20 5.23
C SER A 92 20.35 -19.64 5.24
N ARG A 93 19.33 -19.93 6.04
CA ARG A 93 18.77 -21.26 6.19
C ARG A 93 17.63 -21.50 5.18
N PRO A 94 17.63 -22.64 4.48
CA PRO A 94 16.65 -22.93 3.42
C PRO A 94 15.18 -22.86 3.86
N GLU A 95 14.88 -23.24 5.09
CA GLU A 95 13.52 -23.22 5.64
C GLU A 95 12.91 -21.81 5.78
N TYR A 96 13.74 -20.79 5.86
CA TYR A 96 13.29 -19.39 5.89
C TYR A 96 13.16 -18.77 4.49
N LYS A 97 13.34 -19.58 3.43
CA LYS A 97 13.17 -19.10 2.06
C LYS A 97 11.73 -18.62 1.85
N GLY A 98 11.55 -17.35 1.56
CA GLY A 98 10.22 -16.72 1.42
C GLY A 98 9.74 -15.97 2.67
N CYS A 99 10.32 -16.25 3.87
CA CYS A 99 9.98 -15.52 5.10
C CYS A 99 10.71 -14.18 5.23
N SER A 100 11.88 -14.05 4.64
CA SER A 100 12.48 -12.74 4.45
C SER A 100 12.10 -12.25 3.06
N ALA A 101 11.36 -11.17 2.95
CA ALA A 101 11.45 -10.39 1.74
C ALA A 101 12.95 -10.14 1.51
N ALA A 102 13.47 -10.58 0.38
CA ALA A 102 14.86 -10.31 0.06
C ALA A 102 15.02 -8.79 0.11
N LEU A 103 15.71 -8.32 1.13
CA LEU A 103 15.95 -6.89 1.25
C LEU A 103 16.67 -6.45 -0.03
N PRO A 104 16.23 -5.38 -0.69
CA PRO A 104 16.85 -4.88 -1.89
C PRO A 104 18.38 -4.83 -1.75
N SER A 105 19.11 -5.10 -2.82
CA SER A 105 20.59 -5.18 -2.78
C SER A 105 21.25 -3.90 -2.28
N ASP A 106 20.57 -2.77 -2.44
CA ASP A 106 20.98 -1.42 -2.00
C ASP A 106 20.51 -1.05 -0.59
N THR A 107 19.83 -1.96 0.12
CA THR A 107 19.42 -1.70 1.51
C THR A 107 20.62 -1.35 2.38
N PRO A 108 20.58 -0.24 3.13
CA PRO A 108 21.70 0.18 4.00
C PRO A 108 22.11 -0.93 4.97
N ALA A 109 23.41 -1.13 5.16
CA ALA A 109 23.96 -2.17 6.03
C ALA A 109 23.43 -2.08 7.47
N ALA A 110 23.22 -0.87 7.99
CA ALA A 110 22.63 -0.65 9.30
C ALA A 110 21.22 -1.24 9.41
N PHE A 111 20.38 -1.08 8.36
CA PHE A 111 19.04 -1.63 8.33
C PHE A 111 19.06 -3.15 8.16
N ARG A 112 19.92 -3.70 7.31
CA ARG A 112 20.06 -5.16 7.16
C ARG A 112 20.37 -5.84 8.49
N LYS A 113 21.14 -5.19 9.36
CA LYS A 113 21.52 -5.71 10.67
C LYS A 113 20.34 -5.81 11.63
N ILE A 114 19.40 -4.87 11.56
CA ILE A 114 18.25 -4.80 12.48
C ILE A 114 16.97 -5.40 11.87
N ALA A 115 16.88 -5.54 10.55
CA ALA A 115 15.71 -6.03 9.87
C ALA A 115 15.17 -7.37 10.41
N PRO A 116 16.00 -8.38 10.75
CA PRO A 116 15.50 -9.63 11.34
C PRO A 116 14.69 -9.44 12.63
N GLN A 117 14.90 -8.36 13.36
CA GLN A 117 14.19 -8.09 14.62
C GLN A 117 12.71 -7.68 14.38
N PHE A 118 12.37 -7.24 13.16
CA PHE A 118 10.98 -6.89 12.80
C PHE A 118 10.18 -8.10 12.34
N PHE A 119 10.83 -9.18 11.90
CA PHE A 119 10.16 -10.40 11.42
C PHE A 119 9.82 -11.31 12.61
N THR A 120 8.83 -10.92 13.39
CA THR A 120 8.32 -11.69 14.53
C THR A 120 7.14 -12.55 14.10
N ALA A 121 6.78 -13.54 14.91
CA ALA A 121 5.54 -14.32 14.70
C ALA A 121 4.31 -13.39 14.60
N TYR A 122 4.28 -12.34 15.42
CA TYR A 122 3.23 -11.32 15.38
C TYR A 122 3.17 -10.58 14.03
N TYR A 123 4.32 -10.20 13.47
CA TYR A 123 4.37 -9.56 12.15
C TYR A 123 3.73 -10.43 11.07
N PHE A 124 4.05 -11.73 11.04
CA PHE A 124 3.49 -12.64 10.04
C PHE A 124 2.00 -12.90 10.26
N ALA A 125 1.56 -13.06 11.52
CA ALA A 125 0.15 -13.21 11.85
C ALA A 125 -0.67 -11.97 11.47
N ASP A 126 -0.12 -10.76 11.68
CA ASP A 126 -0.73 -9.50 11.27
C ASP A 126 -0.88 -9.42 9.75
N LYS A 127 0.12 -9.87 8.99
CA LYS A 127 0.02 -9.96 7.52
C LYS A 127 -1.13 -10.86 7.06
N VAL A 128 -1.35 -12.00 7.70
CA VAL A 128 -2.49 -12.90 7.40
C VAL A 128 -3.81 -12.19 7.71
N SER A 129 -3.92 -11.55 8.86
CA SER A 129 -5.12 -10.80 9.26
C SER A 129 -5.43 -9.65 8.30
N LEU A 130 -4.40 -8.92 7.88
CA LEU A 130 -4.51 -7.81 6.94
C LEU A 130 -5.02 -8.29 5.58
N MET A 131 -4.40 -9.32 5.00
CA MET A 131 -4.80 -9.88 3.72
C MET A 131 -6.22 -10.47 3.79
N SER A 132 -6.56 -11.19 4.86
CA SER A 132 -7.93 -11.66 5.09
C SER A 132 -8.94 -10.50 5.09
N SER A 133 -8.58 -9.35 5.65
CA SER A 133 -9.45 -8.17 5.67
C SER A 133 -9.66 -7.56 4.28
N VAL A 134 -8.66 -7.62 3.40
CA VAL A 134 -8.76 -7.19 2.00
C VAL A 134 -9.71 -8.11 1.24
N TYR A 135 -9.50 -9.43 1.31
CA TYR A 135 -10.29 -10.43 0.59
C TYR A 135 -11.71 -10.61 1.13
N THR A 136 -12.00 -10.23 2.36
CA THR A 136 -13.37 -10.27 2.91
C THR A 136 -14.17 -8.99 2.65
N HIS A 137 -13.75 -8.15 1.72
CA HIS A 137 -14.45 -6.93 1.29
C HIS A 137 -14.76 -5.94 2.42
N ARG A 138 -14.01 -5.99 3.53
CA ARG A 138 -14.23 -5.08 4.68
C ARG A 138 -14.02 -3.61 4.33
N TYR A 139 -13.34 -3.34 3.22
CA TYR A 139 -12.99 -1.99 2.78
C TYR A 139 -13.84 -1.48 1.60
N ASP A 140 -14.84 -2.23 1.14
CA ASP A 140 -15.66 -1.85 -0.02
C ASP A 140 -16.41 -0.52 0.18
N SER A 141 -16.73 -0.17 1.44
CA SER A 141 -17.43 1.08 1.76
C SER A 141 -16.54 2.33 1.71
N VAL A 142 -15.22 2.17 1.58
CA VAL A 142 -14.25 3.28 1.63
C VAL A 142 -14.27 4.13 0.36
N ASP A 143 -14.66 3.57 -0.78
CA ASP A 143 -14.48 4.21 -2.08
C ASP A 143 -15.57 5.19 -2.51
N HIS A 144 -16.67 5.28 -1.77
CA HIS A 144 -17.82 6.05 -2.23
C HIS A 144 -17.93 7.45 -1.65
N ARG A 145 -17.11 7.82 -0.67
CA ARG A 145 -17.16 9.16 -0.08
C ARG A 145 -16.33 10.16 -0.87
N ARG A 146 -17.01 11.18 -1.37
CA ARG A 146 -16.34 12.31 -1.99
C ARG A 146 -15.49 13.07 -0.95
N LEU A 147 -14.29 13.43 -1.37
CA LEU A 147 -13.31 14.19 -0.58
C LEU A 147 -13.45 15.71 -0.82
N GLY A 148 -14.53 16.15 -1.46
CA GLY A 148 -14.79 17.56 -1.74
C GLY A 148 -13.71 18.19 -2.62
N ALA A 149 -13.11 19.28 -2.13
CA ALA A 149 -12.00 19.98 -2.77
C ALA A 149 -10.66 19.76 -2.07
N MET A 150 -10.50 18.66 -1.34
CA MET A 150 -9.23 18.32 -0.69
C MET A 150 -8.15 18.01 -1.76
N PRO A 151 -6.96 18.61 -1.70
CA PRO A 151 -5.86 18.23 -2.56
C PRO A 151 -5.57 16.74 -2.48
N LEU A 152 -5.59 16.06 -3.63
CA LEU A 152 -5.40 14.62 -3.74
C LEU A 152 -4.53 14.30 -4.95
N VAL A 153 -3.42 13.61 -4.74
CA VAL A 153 -2.61 13.04 -5.81
C VAL A 153 -2.59 11.54 -5.70
N VAL A 154 -2.94 10.86 -6.79
CA VAL A 154 -2.92 9.40 -6.90
C VAL A 154 -1.84 9.00 -7.90
N LEU A 155 -0.89 8.21 -7.48
CA LEU A 155 0.20 7.68 -8.30
C LEU A 155 -0.05 6.20 -8.55
N SER A 156 0.01 5.78 -9.81
CA SER A 156 0.01 4.38 -10.22
C SER A 156 1.39 3.97 -10.70
N ALA A 157 1.83 2.79 -10.31
CA ALA A 157 2.95 2.16 -10.96
C ALA A 157 2.60 1.78 -12.41
N GLU A 158 3.59 1.77 -13.30
CA GLU A 158 3.39 1.24 -14.64
C GLU A 158 3.16 -0.28 -14.62
N TYR A 159 3.78 -0.98 -13.64
CA TYR A 159 3.73 -2.43 -13.48
C TYR A 159 3.51 -2.80 -12.01
N SER A 160 2.27 -2.77 -11.53
CA SER A 160 1.97 -2.93 -10.10
C SER A 160 2.31 -4.31 -9.53
N TRP A 161 2.23 -5.40 -10.30
CA TRP A 161 2.43 -6.75 -9.79
C TRP A 161 3.28 -7.65 -10.68
N GLY A 162 4.18 -8.41 -10.05
CA GLY A 162 4.78 -9.64 -10.58
C GLY A 162 5.91 -9.46 -11.60
N ASN A 163 7.08 -9.97 -11.26
CA ASN A 163 8.21 -10.15 -12.16
C ASN A 163 8.39 -11.63 -12.56
N SER A 164 7.28 -12.40 -12.67
CA SER A 164 7.37 -13.73 -13.22
C SER A 164 7.62 -13.64 -14.72
N GLY A 165 8.81 -14.05 -15.16
CA GLY A 165 9.22 -14.07 -16.59
C GLY A 165 8.44 -15.05 -17.45
N THR A 166 7.35 -15.63 -16.94
CA THR A 166 6.48 -16.53 -17.70
C THR A 166 5.51 -15.74 -18.59
N SER A 167 5.15 -16.30 -19.74
CA SER A 167 4.18 -15.68 -20.66
C SER A 167 2.81 -15.42 -20.00
N LYS A 168 2.35 -16.30 -19.10
CA LYS A 168 1.14 -16.12 -18.29
C LYS A 168 1.30 -14.91 -17.33
N GLY A 169 2.42 -14.79 -16.64
CA GLY A 169 2.68 -13.66 -15.75
C GLY A 169 2.79 -12.32 -16.47
N VAL A 170 3.31 -12.28 -17.70
CA VAL A 170 3.33 -11.07 -18.54
C VAL A 170 1.91 -10.66 -18.95
N TRP A 171 1.06 -11.62 -19.33
CA TRP A 171 -0.32 -11.34 -19.70
C TRP A 171 -1.14 -10.84 -18.49
N PHE A 172 -1.04 -11.54 -17.36
CA PHE A 172 -1.69 -11.15 -16.10
C PHE A 172 -1.32 -9.71 -15.72
N ARG A 173 -0.03 -9.39 -15.72
CA ARG A 173 0.49 -8.04 -15.41
C ARG A 173 -0.13 -6.96 -16.29
N ARG A 174 -0.21 -7.19 -17.60
CA ARG A 174 -0.77 -6.22 -18.56
C ARG A 174 -2.26 -6.00 -18.35
N SER A 175 -3.01 -7.06 -18.09
CA SER A 175 -4.46 -6.99 -17.87
C SER A 175 -4.78 -6.36 -16.52
N TYR A 176 -4.09 -6.79 -15.48
CA TYR A 176 -4.24 -6.28 -14.12
C TYR A 176 -3.88 -4.80 -14.03
N SER A 177 -2.73 -4.38 -14.59
CA SER A 177 -2.32 -2.98 -14.57
C SER A 177 -3.33 -2.03 -15.20
N LYS A 178 -4.03 -2.46 -16.24
CA LYS A 178 -5.09 -1.62 -16.85
C LYS A 178 -6.27 -1.39 -15.88
N VAL A 179 -6.72 -2.44 -15.23
CA VAL A 179 -7.80 -2.36 -14.24
C VAL A 179 -7.36 -1.52 -13.06
N TRP A 180 -6.16 -1.76 -12.55
CA TRP A 180 -5.54 -1.04 -11.46
C TRP A 180 -5.44 0.46 -11.72
N ILE A 181 -4.93 0.85 -12.89
CA ILE A 181 -4.84 2.24 -13.33
C ILE A 181 -6.24 2.89 -13.42
N ALA A 182 -7.22 2.18 -14.00
CA ALA A 182 -8.59 2.71 -14.10
C ALA A 182 -9.24 2.95 -12.73
N MET A 183 -8.95 2.10 -11.74
CA MET A 183 -9.41 2.30 -10.37
C MET A 183 -8.73 3.49 -9.71
N HIS A 184 -7.45 3.70 -9.92
CA HIS A 184 -6.72 4.86 -9.43
C HIS A 184 -7.23 6.17 -10.07
N GLU A 185 -7.60 6.15 -11.35
CA GLU A 185 -8.30 7.27 -11.98
C GLU A 185 -9.64 7.55 -11.30
N ALA A 186 -10.39 6.50 -10.93
CA ALA A 186 -11.63 6.66 -10.19
C ALA A 186 -11.40 7.24 -8.80
N LEU A 187 -10.35 6.80 -8.08
CA LEU A 187 -9.96 7.36 -6.80
C LEU A 187 -9.63 8.86 -6.90
N ALA A 188 -8.89 9.28 -7.90
CA ALA A 188 -8.58 10.71 -8.10
C ALA A 188 -9.86 11.55 -8.26
N ARG A 189 -10.89 11.00 -8.92
CA ARG A 189 -12.19 11.68 -9.09
C ARG A 189 -13.01 11.86 -7.80
N LEU A 190 -12.60 11.27 -6.68
CA LEU A 190 -13.22 11.50 -5.38
C LEU A 190 -13.02 12.94 -4.89
N SER A 191 -11.99 13.63 -5.36
CA SER A 191 -11.77 15.06 -5.11
C SER A 191 -11.90 15.86 -6.41
N SER A 192 -12.54 17.04 -6.32
CA SER A 192 -12.56 18.00 -7.45
C SER A 192 -11.18 18.57 -7.79
N ARG A 193 -10.20 18.41 -6.91
CA ARG A 193 -8.78 18.76 -7.10
C ARG A 193 -7.89 17.54 -7.22
N GLY A 194 -8.49 16.37 -7.45
CA GLY A 194 -7.75 15.12 -7.56
C GLY A 194 -7.00 15.02 -8.88
N VAL A 195 -5.77 14.55 -8.81
CA VAL A 195 -4.87 14.33 -9.96
C VAL A 195 -4.40 12.89 -9.94
N HIS A 196 -4.42 12.22 -11.08
CA HIS A 196 -3.87 10.89 -11.26
C HIS A 196 -2.64 10.92 -12.19
N ARG A 197 -1.63 10.13 -11.87
CA ARG A 197 -0.42 9.96 -12.70
C ARG A 197 0.04 8.52 -12.73
N VAL A 198 0.37 8.02 -13.93
CA VAL A 198 1.08 6.75 -14.10
C VAL A 198 2.58 7.04 -14.12
N ILE A 199 3.32 6.41 -13.23
CA ILE A 199 4.77 6.60 -13.08
C ILE A 199 5.50 5.57 -13.92
N LYS A 200 6.02 6.02 -15.05
CA LYS A 200 6.72 5.17 -16.01
C LYS A 200 8.02 4.58 -15.43
N GLY A 201 8.26 3.33 -15.71
CA GLY A 201 9.44 2.60 -15.26
C GLY A 201 9.45 2.34 -13.76
N SER A 202 8.29 2.36 -13.09
CA SER A 202 8.17 1.94 -11.69
C SER A 202 7.35 0.67 -11.56
N GLY A 203 7.73 -0.15 -10.58
CA GLY A 203 6.90 -1.20 -10.00
C GLY A 203 6.05 -0.67 -8.85
N HIS A 204 5.45 -1.60 -8.09
CA HIS A 204 4.58 -1.30 -6.94
C HIS A 204 5.22 -0.36 -5.91
N GLU A 205 6.52 -0.48 -5.71
CA GLU A 205 7.29 0.32 -4.76
C GLU A 205 7.77 1.64 -5.42
N ILE A 206 6.83 2.50 -5.85
CA ILE A 206 7.17 3.78 -6.51
C ILE A 206 8.14 4.61 -5.68
N GLN A 207 8.00 4.60 -4.35
CA GLN A 207 8.87 5.34 -3.42
C GLN A 207 10.32 4.85 -3.44
N LEU A 208 10.58 3.62 -3.89
CA LEU A 208 11.93 3.08 -4.06
C LEU A 208 12.43 3.28 -5.49
N ASP A 209 11.59 3.01 -6.49
CA ASP A 209 11.97 3.06 -7.90
C ASP A 209 12.09 4.51 -8.42
N LYS A 210 11.19 5.37 -7.98
CA LYS A 210 11.04 6.76 -8.43
C LYS A 210 10.70 7.70 -7.27
N PRO A 211 11.56 7.81 -6.23
CA PRO A 211 11.29 8.60 -5.03
C PRO A 211 10.89 10.04 -5.32
N GLN A 212 11.48 10.64 -6.36
CA GLN A 212 11.18 12.02 -6.74
C GLN A 212 9.70 12.20 -7.13
N ALA A 213 9.06 11.19 -7.74
CA ALA A 213 7.64 11.29 -8.10
C ALA A 213 6.74 11.39 -6.86
N VAL A 214 7.11 10.73 -5.77
CA VAL A 214 6.37 10.81 -4.51
C VAL A 214 6.62 12.17 -3.84
N ILE A 215 7.86 12.64 -3.83
CA ILE A 215 8.23 13.96 -3.29
C ILE A 215 7.46 15.06 -4.03
N ASP A 216 7.47 15.03 -5.36
CA ASP A 216 6.77 16.02 -6.20
C ASP A 216 5.25 16.02 -5.95
N ALA A 217 4.66 14.84 -5.69
CA ALA A 217 3.25 14.71 -5.36
C ALA A 217 2.91 15.33 -3.99
N VAL A 218 3.77 15.12 -3.00
CA VAL A 218 3.63 15.76 -1.67
C VAL A 218 3.75 17.27 -1.80
N ASP A 219 4.77 17.76 -2.50
CA ASP A 219 4.98 19.17 -2.71
C ASP A 219 3.81 19.84 -3.46
N GLU A 220 3.20 19.11 -4.40
CA GLU A 220 2.00 19.59 -5.10
C GLU A 220 0.82 19.77 -4.14
N VAL A 221 0.56 18.78 -3.30
CA VAL A 221 -0.50 18.86 -2.28
C VAL A 221 -0.25 20.05 -1.35
N LEU A 222 0.99 20.23 -0.87
CA LEU A 222 1.36 21.35 -0.01
C LEU A 222 1.19 22.70 -0.71
N ARG A 223 1.61 22.84 -1.97
CA ARG A 223 1.40 24.06 -2.77
C ARG A 223 -0.09 24.37 -2.93
N GLN A 224 -0.91 23.35 -3.18
CA GLN A 224 -2.35 23.54 -3.32
C GLN A 224 -3.01 24.01 -2.02
N LEU A 225 -2.53 23.56 -0.86
CA LEU A 225 -3.01 24.01 0.44
C LEU A 225 -2.66 25.48 0.68
N HIS A 226 -1.40 25.87 0.41
CA HIS A 226 -0.96 27.24 0.57
C HIS A 226 -1.68 28.22 -0.39
N ALA A 227 -1.98 27.78 -1.63
CA ALA A 227 -2.71 28.60 -2.60
C ALA A 227 -4.18 28.82 -2.21
N GLY A 228 -4.79 27.87 -1.48
CA GLY A 228 -6.16 27.97 -0.97
C GLY A 228 -6.29 28.77 0.34
N ALA A 229 -5.18 29.04 1.00
CA ALA A 229 -5.11 29.79 2.25
C ALA A 229 -4.91 31.31 2.07
N LYS A 230 -5.21 31.87 0.85
CA LYS A 230 -5.22 33.33 0.70
C LYS A 230 -6.31 33.94 1.57
N PRO A 231 -5.97 35.01 2.35
CA PRO A 231 -6.86 35.68 3.28
C PRO A 231 -8.08 36.29 2.60
#